data_506d8f6cb6f83b85aff72a3c67c9feea
#
_entry.id   506d8f6cb6f83b85aff72a3c67c9feea
#
_cell.length_a   1.000
_cell.length_b   1.000
_cell.length_c   1.000
_cell.angle_alpha   90.00
_cell.angle_beta   90.00
_cell.angle_gamma   90.00
#
_symmetry.space_group_name_H-M   'P 1'
#
loop_
_entity.id
_entity.type
_entity.pdbx_description
1 polymer ?
#
loop_
_entity_poly.entity_id
_entity_poly.type
_entity_poly.pdbx_seq_one_letter_code
_entity_poly.pdbx_strand_id
1 'polypeptide(L)'
;MQELTRRLAGSGCELWAVSSTNDWVIRAAAARFHVPPTQVLAVCVDVNDGHCTDRLIRVPTDELKASAIRELMPRMPDAGFGNSMHDLAMLELARRAFAINPNHDLEEVARQRGWEVYHPD
;
A
#
# COMPACT_ATOMS: atom_id res chain seq x y z
N MET A 1 9.97 -9.59 3.01
CA MET A 1 8.69 -9.26 2.30
C MET A 1 8.41 -10.16 1.09
N GLN A 2 9.37 -10.40 0.19
CA GLN A 2 9.14 -11.26 -1.00
C GLN A 2 8.62 -12.66 -0.64
N GLU A 3 9.20 -13.29 0.37
CA GLU A 3 8.74 -14.62 0.82
C GLU A 3 7.31 -14.57 1.40
N LEU A 4 6.99 -13.54 2.18
CA LEU A 4 5.65 -13.34 2.71
C LEU A 4 4.63 -13.18 1.59
N THR A 5 4.88 -12.28 0.66
CA THR A 5 3.96 -12.03 -0.47
C THR A 5 3.84 -13.26 -1.37
N ARG A 6 4.92 -14.01 -1.58
CA ARG A 6 4.87 -15.28 -2.32
C ARG A 6 3.94 -16.29 -1.65
N ARG A 7 4.03 -16.44 -0.34
CA ARG A 7 3.16 -17.36 0.43
C ARG A 7 1.71 -16.91 0.40
N LEU A 8 1.45 -15.62 0.59
CA LEU A 8 0.09 -15.08 0.55
C LEU A 8 -0.55 -15.28 -0.83
N ALA A 9 0.17 -14.95 -1.90
CA ALA A 9 -0.29 -15.17 -3.27
C ALA A 9 -0.56 -16.66 -3.55
N GLY A 10 0.35 -17.54 -3.11
CA GLY A 10 0.19 -18.99 -3.23
C GLY A 10 -0.99 -19.57 -2.45
N SER A 11 -1.43 -18.87 -1.41
CA SER A 11 -2.61 -19.24 -0.61
C SER A 11 -3.91 -18.64 -1.15
N GLY A 12 -3.88 -18.00 -2.31
CA GLY A 12 -5.06 -17.39 -2.92
C GLY A 12 -5.41 -16.00 -2.40
N CYS A 13 -4.50 -15.36 -1.66
CA CYS A 13 -4.70 -13.97 -1.22
C CYS A 13 -4.50 -13.00 -2.39
N GLU A 14 -5.37 -12.02 -2.48
CA GLU A 14 -5.26 -10.90 -3.40
C GLU A 14 -4.35 -9.83 -2.79
N LEU A 15 -3.29 -9.45 -3.51
CA LEU A 15 -2.27 -8.51 -3.02
C LEU A 15 -2.41 -7.16 -3.72
N TRP A 16 -2.43 -6.10 -2.95
CA TRP A 16 -2.50 -4.73 -3.43
C TRP A 16 -1.30 -3.91 -2.93
N ALA A 17 -0.76 -3.08 -3.81
CA ALA A 17 0.27 -2.10 -3.45
C ALA A 17 -0.33 -0.69 -3.48
N VAL A 18 -0.23 0.03 -2.37
CA VAL A 18 -0.72 1.40 -2.24
C VAL A 18 0.46 2.31 -1.93
N SER A 19 0.75 3.25 -2.80
CA SER A 19 1.98 4.06 -2.72
C SER A 19 1.76 5.50 -3.14
N SER A 20 2.46 6.42 -2.49
CA SER A 20 2.57 7.82 -2.91
C SER A 20 3.64 8.07 -3.97
N THR A 21 4.26 7.00 -4.47
CA THR A 21 5.24 7.05 -5.55
C THR A 21 4.54 6.90 -6.91
N ASN A 22 5.25 7.25 -7.98
CA ASN A 22 4.77 7.17 -9.35
C ASN A 22 4.35 5.75 -9.75
N ASP A 23 3.24 5.65 -10.45
CA ASP A 23 2.59 4.39 -10.85
C ASP A 23 3.50 3.46 -11.66
N TRP A 24 4.26 3.99 -12.62
CA TRP A 24 5.15 3.15 -13.45
C TRP A 24 6.26 2.51 -12.62
N VAL A 25 6.86 3.27 -11.71
CA VAL A 25 7.90 2.78 -10.80
C VAL A 25 7.35 1.70 -9.88
N ILE A 26 6.17 1.94 -9.30
CA ILE A 26 5.55 0.98 -8.37
C ILE A 26 5.11 -0.28 -9.09
N ARG A 27 4.55 -0.20 -10.29
CA ARG A 27 4.20 -1.40 -11.08
C ARG A 27 5.41 -2.27 -11.36
N ALA A 28 6.53 -1.67 -11.75
CA ALA A 28 7.78 -2.40 -11.99
C ALA A 28 8.32 -3.05 -10.71
N ALA A 29 8.30 -2.34 -9.59
CA ALA A 29 8.75 -2.85 -8.31
C ALA A 29 7.82 -3.93 -7.73
N ALA A 30 6.51 -3.72 -7.82
CA ALA A 30 5.49 -4.59 -7.25
C ALA A 30 5.44 -5.98 -7.90
N ALA A 31 5.84 -6.10 -9.16
CA ALA A 31 5.95 -7.38 -9.84
C ALA A 31 6.85 -8.37 -9.08
N ARG A 32 7.90 -7.87 -8.42
CA ARG A 32 8.80 -8.68 -7.58
C ARG A 32 8.12 -9.24 -6.32
N PHE A 33 7.00 -8.66 -5.95
CA PHE A 33 6.21 -9.04 -4.77
C PHE A 33 4.91 -9.74 -5.15
N HIS A 34 4.80 -10.23 -6.37
CA HIS A 34 3.61 -10.94 -6.87
C HIS A 34 2.34 -10.08 -6.89
N VAL A 35 2.49 -8.75 -6.99
CA VAL A 35 1.37 -7.81 -7.14
C VAL A 35 1.20 -7.49 -8.63
N PRO A 36 0.06 -7.85 -9.23
CA PRO A 36 -0.19 -7.55 -10.65
C PRO A 36 -0.42 -6.03 -10.86
N PRO A 37 -0.15 -5.51 -12.08
CA PRO A 37 -0.33 -4.08 -12.37
C PRO A 37 -1.73 -3.54 -12.09
N THR A 38 -2.75 -4.37 -12.21
CA THR A 38 -4.16 -4.02 -11.93
C THR A 38 -4.46 -3.83 -10.45
N GLN A 39 -3.55 -4.25 -9.57
CA GLN A 39 -3.65 -4.15 -8.11
C GLN A 39 -2.62 -3.17 -7.51
N VAL A 40 -2.25 -2.16 -8.29
CA VAL A 40 -1.38 -1.07 -7.87
C VAL A 40 -2.18 0.23 -7.80
N LEU A 41 -2.23 0.83 -6.61
CA LEU A 41 -2.80 2.15 -6.36
C LEU A 41 -1.65 3.12 -6.05
N ALA A 42 -1.20 3.84 -7.06
CA ALA A 42 -0.06 4.74 -6.96
C ALA A 42 -0.38 6.10 -7.60
N VAL A 43 0.56 7.03 -7.51
CA VAL A 43 0.39 8.35 -8.14
C VAL A 43 0.29 8.19 -9.64
N CYS A 44 -0.83 8.58 -10.20
CA CYS A 44 -1.13 8.48 -11.61
C CYS A 44 -1.26 9.88 -12.22
N VAL A 45 -0.50 10.12 -13.29
CA VAL A 45 -0.59 11.35 -14.10
C VAL A 45 -1.26 11.06 -15.42
N ASP A 46 -1.96 12.06 -15.93
CA ASP A 46 -2.53 11.99 -17.27
C ASP A 46 -1.43 12.04 -18.33
N VAL A 47 -1.59 11.22 -19.38
CA VAL A 47 -0.65 11.13 -20.50
C VAL A 47 -1.36 11.56 -21.78
N ASN A 48 -0.82 12.56 -22.46
CA ASN A 48 -1.34 13.05 -23.73
C ASN A 48 -0.23 13.05 -24.78
N ASP A 49 -0.48 12.46 -25.94
CA ASP A 49 0.49 12.31 -27.05
C ASP A 49 1.85 11.70 -26.62
N GLY A 50 1.83 10.72 -25.71
CA GLY A 50 3.03 10.07 -25.19
C GLY A 50 3.83 10.91 -24.19
N HIS A 51 3.31 12.05 -23.76
CA HIS A 51 3.95 12.95 -22.79
C HIS A 51 3.11 13.07 -21.52
N CYS A 52 3.77 13.05 -20.35
CA CYS A 52 3.12 13.34 -19.09
C CYS A 52 2.64 14.79 -19.06
N THR A 53 1.42 14.99 -18.57
CA THR A 53 0.86 16.32 -18.31
C THR A 53 1.06 16.69 -16.84
N ASP A 54 0.68 17.90 -16.46
CA ASP A 54 0.64 18.35 -15.07
C ASP A 54 -0.65 17.93 -14.34
N ARG A 55 -1.53 17.21 -15.01
CA ARG A 55 -2.80 16.73 -14.44
C ARG A 55 -2.59 15.43 -13.67
N LEU A 56 -2.82 15.46 -12.36
CA LEU A 56 -2.82 14.30 -11.51
C LEU A 56 -4.20 13.63 -11.53
N ILE A 57 -4.23 12.33 -11.85
CA ILE A 57 -5.45 11.53 -11.85
C ILE A 57 -5.70 10.94 -10.46
N ARG A 58 -4.64 10.51 -9.79
CA ARG A 58 -4.70 9.90 -8.46
C ARG A 58 -3.43 10.19 -7.68
N VAL A 59 -3.59 10.54 -6.40
CA VAL A 59 -2.47 10.78 -5.47
C VAL A 59 -2.78 10.10 -4.13
N PRO A 60 -2.52 8.79 -3.99
CA PRO A 60 -2.79 8.07 -2.75
C PRO A 60 -1.71 8.34 -1.70
N THR A 61 -1.87 9.41 -0.95
CA THR A 61 -1.01 9.78 0.18
C THR A 61 -1.85 10.06 1.42
N ASP A 62 -1.36 9.73 2.59
CA ASP A 62 -2.04 9.92 3.87
C ASP A 62 -3.51 9.44 3.82
N GLU A 63 -4.47 10.30 4.12
CA GLU A 63 -5.90 10.01 4.06
C GLU A 63 -6.37 9.55 2.67
N LEU A 64 -5.71 10.01 1.62
CA LEU A 64 -6.06 9.62 0.25
C LEU A 64 -5.70 8.17 -0.07
N LYS A 65 -4.81 7.52 0.70
CA LYS A 65 -4.60 6.07 0.62
C LYS A 65 -5.88 5.33 1.01
N ALA A 66 -6.49 5.72 2.12
CA ALA A 66 -7.75 5.14 2.55
C ALA A 66 -8.88 5.39 1.56
N SER A 67 -8.97 6.60 1.01
CA SER A 67 -9.97 6.95 0.00
C SER A 67 -9.81 6.12 -1.28
N ALA A 68 -8.58 5.95 -1.77
CA ALA A 68 -8.29 5.11 -2.94
C ALA A 68 -8.67 3.65 -2.71
N ILE A 69 -8.42 3.12 -1.53
CA ILE A 69 -8.80 1.75 -1.16
C ILE A 69 -10.32 1.60 -1.18
N ARG A 70 -11.05 2.51 -0.53
CA ARG A 70 -12.52 2.45 -0.49
C ARG A 70 -13.15 2.55 -1.87
N GLU A 71 -12.56 3.35 -2.76
CA GLU A 71 -13.10 3.60 -4.10
C GLU A 71 -12.77 2.47 -5.08
N LEU A 72 -11.55 1.94 -5.04
CA LEU A 72 -10.99 1.12 -6.11
C LEU A 72 -10.82 -0.36 -5.76
N MET A 73 -10.73 -0.71 -4.47
CA MET A 73 -10.67 -2.12 -4.06
C MET A 73 -12.08 -2.72 -3.96
N PRO A 74 -12.26 -3.99 -4.35
CA PRO A 74 -13.58 -4.64 -4.32
C PRO A 74 -14.12 -4.83 -2.90
N ARG A 75 -13.24 -4.87 -1.91
CA ARG A 75 -13.60 -4.98 -0.49
C ARG A 75 -12.49 -4.40 0.39
N MET A 76 -12.79 -4.17 1.67
CA MET A 76 -11.78 -3.68 2.62
C MET A 76 -10.72 -4.76 2.89
N PRO A 77 -9.46 -4.35 3.09
CA PRO A 77 -8.37 -5.30 3.26
C PRO A 77 -8.49 -6.11 4.56
N ASP A 78 -8.21 -7.40 4.48
CA ASP A 78 -8.11 -8.25 5.68
C ASP A 78 -6.83 -7.97 6.46
N ALA A 79 -5.74 -7.60 5.77
CA ALA A 79 -4.47 -7.22 6.39
C ALA A 79 -3.86 -6.02 5.68
N GLY A 80 -3.29 -5.10 6.47
CA GLY A 80 -2.55 -3.95 5.99
C GLY A 80 -1.13 -3.95 6.55
N PHE A 81 -0.16 -3.58 5.71
CA PHE A 81 1.25 -3.50 6.08
C PHE A 81 1.77 -2.10 5.77
N GLY A 82 2.44 -1.48 6.73
CA GLY A 82 2.96 -0.13 6.56
C GLY A 82 4.17 0.15 7.46
N ASN A 83 4.89 1.24 7.20
CA ASN A 83 6.09 1.60 7.94
C ASN A 83 6.16 3.03 8.44
N SER A 84 5.21 3.88 8.09
CA SER A 84 5.20 5.29 8.49
C SER A 84 3.81 5.80 8.79
N MET A 85 3.73 6.99 9.40
CA MET A 85 2.47 7.66 9.68
C MET A 85 1.65 7.99 8.42
N HIS A 86 2.30 8.06 7.26
CA HIS A 86 1.59 8.19 5.96
C HIS A 86 0.73 6.97 5.62
N ASP A 87 0.95 5.84 6.29
CA ASP A 87 0.17 4.62 6.12
C ASP A 87 -0.97 4.49 7.14
N LEU A 88 -1.04 5.38 8.13
CA LEU A 88 -1.96 5.26 9.26
C LEU A 88 -3.42 5.05 8.82
N ALA A 89 -3.92 5.92 7.94
CA ALA A 89 -5.31 5.84 7.47
C ALA A 89 -5.60 4.53 6.71
N MET A 90 -4.64 4.04 5.93
CA MET A 90 -4.72 2.74 5.28
C MET A 90 -4.73 1.58 6.28
N LEU A 91 -3.85 1.63 7.27
CA LEU A 91 -3.77 0.58 8.31
C LEU A 91 -5.03 0.50 9.14
N GLU A 92 -5.68 1.64 9.41
CA GLU A 92 -6.95 1.70 10.14
C GLU A 92 -8.12 1.02 9.41
N LEU A 93 -8.07 0.92 8.08
CA LEU A 93 -9.08 0.23 7.28
C LEU A 93 -8.95 -1.30 7.32
N ALA A 94 -7.77 -1.81 7.61
CA ALA A 94 -7.52 -3.24 7.60
C ALA A 94 -8.08 -3.90 8.86
N ARG A 95 -8.55 -5.13 8.72
CA ARG A 95 -8.97 -5.95 9.88
C ARG A 95 -7.82 -6.23 10.82
N ARG A 96 -6.61 -6.44 10.25
CA ARG A 96 -5.37 -6.60 10.99
C ARG A 96 -4.31 -5.68 10.41
N ALA A 97 -3.69 -4.88 11.24
CA ALA A 97 -2.63 -3.97 10.85
C ALA A 97 -1.27 -4.45 11.36
N PHE A 98 -0.28 -4.37 10.48
CA PHE A 98 1.10 -4.78 10.76
C PHE A 98 2.04 -3.61 10.48
N ALA A 99 2.76 -3.16 11.50
CA ALA A 99 3.80 -2.15 11.35
C ALA A 99 5.15 -2.87 11.10
N ILE A 100 5.68 -2.74 9.89
CA ILE A 100 6.90 -3.43 9.47
C ILE A 100 8.06 -2.44 9.38
N ASN A 101 9.10 -2.62 10.18
CA ASN A 101 10.18 -1.64 10.34
C ASN A 101 9.62 -0.20 10.47
N PRO A 102 8.67 0.03 11.37
CA PRO A 102 8.02 1.33 11.47
C PRO A 102 9.01 2.41 11.93
N ASN A 103 8.75 3.64 11.48
CA ASN A 103 9.38 4.78 12.12
C ASN A 103 8.83 4.93 13.56
N HIS A 104 9.52 5.73 14.37
CA HIS A 104 9.20 5.89 15.79
C HIS A 104 7.71 6.24 16.04
N ASP A 105 7.18 7.18 15.27
CA ASP A 105 5.80 7.68 15.48
C ASP A 105 4.76 6.60 15.19
N LEU A 106 4.92 5.84 14.09
CA LEU A 106 4.03 4.74 13.79
C LEU A 106 4.17 3.58 14.79
N GLU A 107 5.39 3.31 15.25
CA GLU A 107 5.61 2.25 16.25
C GLU A 107 4.87 2.56 17.54
N GLU A 108 4.91 3.81 18.02
CA GLU A 108 4.19 4.24 19.20
C GLU A 108 2.68 4.05 19.05
N VAL A 109 2.11 4.51 17.92
CA VAL A 109 0.68 4.33 17.63
C VAL A 109 0.31 2.84 17.53
N ALA A 110 1.13 2.04 16.86
CA ALA A 110 0.89 0.60 16.71
C ALA A 110 0.84 -0.10 18.08
N ARG A 111 1.76 0.23 18.99
CA ARG A 111 1.77 -0.31 20.36
C ARG A 111 0.54 0.11 21.16
N GLN A 112 0.14 1.37 21.07
CA GLN A 112 -1.06 1.88 21.75
C GLN A 112 -2.35 1.20 21.27
N ARG A 113 -2.42 0.85 19.97
CA ARG A 113 -3.59 0.19 19.34
C ARG A 113 -3.54 -1.33 19.40
N GLY A 114 -2.46 -1.92 19.91
CA GLY A 114 -2.29 -3.37 19.95
C GLY A 114 -2.03 -3.98 18.58
N TRP A 115 -1.51 -3.22 17.62
CA TRP A 115 -1.10 -3.73 16.31
C TRP A 115 0.21 -4.51 16.41
N GLU A 116 0.41 -5.43 15.51
CA GLU A 116 1.65 -6.18 15.45
C GLU A 116 2.78 -5.32 14.88
N VAL A 117 3.91 -5.29 15.61
CA VAL A 117 5.13 -4.58 15.20
C VAL A 117 6.19 -5.63 14.89
N TYR A 118 6.79 -5.54 13.71
CA TYR A 118 7.80 -6.49 13.26
C TYR A 118 9.00 -5.79 12.64
N HIS A 119 10.18 -6.15 13.14
CA HIS A 119 11.47 -5.66 12.64
C HIS A 119 12.22 -6.84 11.99
N PRO A 120 12.01 -7.12 10.69
CA PRO A 120 12.75 -8.17 10.00
C PRO A 120 14.23 -7.81 9.86
N ASP A 121 15.07 -8.79 10.03
CA ASP A 121 16.51 -8.64 9.84
C ASP A 121 16.89 -8.43 8.36
#